data_90421bbf524c03fed61481464095949a
#
_entry.id   90421bbf524c03fed61481464095949a
#
_cell.length_a   1.000
_cell.length_b   1.000
_cell.length_c   1.000
_cell.angle_alpha   90.00
_cell.angle_beta   90.00
_cell.angle_gamma   90.00
#
_symmetry.space_group_name_H-M   'P 1'
#
loop_
_entity.id
_entity.type
_entity.pdbx_description
1 polymer ?
#
loop_
_entity_poly.entity_id
_entity_poly.type
_entity_poly.pdbx_seq_one_letter_code
_entity_poly.pdbx_strand_id
1 'polypeptide(L)'
;SLDAAKRLERVLAKDPGVESYVTYVGGGSPRFYLPLDQQLAQSNFAQAVLVTRGTVEREEVRARLLNLFANDFPELRGRISRLENGPPVGFPVQFRVSGDNADNVRTIAREVARLMRADPDTQQVQFDWDEPSKVIKVMIDQNKARVLGLTSQDLAQFLNNALSGTSVTYYREADKLIEVVSRGAADERARMSFLKDLAIPTRGGRAVPIT
;
A
#
# COMPACT_ATOMS: atom_id res chain seq x y z
N SER A 1 -0.99 1.47 7.74
CA SER A 1 0.30 2.16 7.56
C SER A 1 0.46 3.41 8.43
N LEU A 2 -0.57 4.29 8.50
CA LEU A 2 -0.46 5.54 9.29
C LEU A 2 -0.14 5.29 10.78
N ASP A 3 -0.82 4.34 11.43
CA ASP A 3 -0.59 4.05 12.85
C ASP A 3 0.80 3.47 13.10
N ALA A 4 1.27 2.61 12.19
CA ALA A 4 2.62 2.07 12.24
C ALA A 4 3.68 3.19 12.05
N ALA A 5 3.45 4.10 11.11
CA ALA A 5 4.32 5.27 10.91
C ALA A 5 4.37 6.14 12.17
N LYS A 6 3.24 6.45 12.80
CA LYS A 6 3.19 7.21 14.07
C LYS A 6 3.87 6.48 15.24
N ARG A 7 3.82 5.14 15.27
CA ARG A 7 4.57 4.36 16.27
C ARG A 7 6.07 4.51 16.05
N LEU A 8 6.54 4.38 14.80
CA LEU A 8 7.94 4.56 14.43
C LEU A 8 8.43 5.99 14.77
N GLU A 9 7.67 7.02 14.40
CA GLU A 9 8.02 8.41 14.69
C GLU A 9 8.24 8.67 16.18
N ARG A 10 7.43 8.06 17.06
CA ARG A 10 7.61 8.18 18.52
C ARG A 10 8.93 7.58 19.01
N VAL A 11 9.46 6.59 18.32
CA VAL A 11 10.77 6.01 18.61
C VAL A 11 11.88 6.91 18.06
N LEU A 12 11.75 7.35 16.80
CA LEU A 12 12.73 8.20 16.14
C LEU A 12 12.93 9.54 16.86
N ALA A 13 11.84 10.14 17.33
CA ALA A 13 11.89 11.41 18.07
C ALA A 13 12.69 11.34 19.39
N LYS A 14 12.89 10.13 19.93
CA LYS A 14 13.64 9.90 21.17
C LYS A 14 15.04 9.37 20.93
N ASP A 15 15.38 9.01 19.70
CA ASP A 15 16.69 8.42 19.39
C ASP A 15 17.75 9.52 19.30
N PRO A 16 18.78 9.49 20.18
CA PRO A 16 19.81 10.54 20.24
C PRO A 16 20.70 10.59 18.99
N GLY A 17 20.76 9.51 18.21
CA GLY A 17 21.52 9.45 16.96
C GLY A 17 20.80 10.05 15.76
N VAL A 18 19.49 10.31 15.89
CA VAL A 18 18.69 10.93 14.83
C VAL A 18 18.70 12.44 14.99
N GLU A 19 19.09 13.15 13.94
CA GLU A 19 19.06 14.62 13.89
C GLU A 19 17.69 15.12 13.40
N SER A 20 17.21 14.52 12.30
CA SER A 20 15.89 14.83 11.75
C SER A 20 15.34 13.63 10.98
N TYR A 21 14.03 13.63 10.78
CA TYR A 21 13.36 12.63 9.95
C TYR A 21 12.12 13.21 9.29
N VAL A 22 11.75 12.61 8.17
CA VAL A 22 10.49 12.87 7.46
C VAL A 22 9.86 11.55 7.11
N THR A 23 8.57 11.38 7.40
CA THR A 23 7.81 10.16 7.10
C THR A 23 6.76 10.43 6.05
N TYR A 24 6.74 9.63 5.01
CA TYR A 24 5.78 9.63 3.92
C TYR A 24 4.84 8.43 4.10
N VAL A 25 3.54 8.65 4.09
CA VAL A 25 2.53 7.61 4.28
C VAL A 25 1.63 7.53 3.05
N GLY A 26 1.41 6.33 2.55
CA GLY A 26 0.66 6.09 1.32
C GLY A 26 1.49 6.24 0.04
N GLY A 27 2.80 6.36 0.16
CA GLY A 27 3.74 6.48 -0.95
C GLY A 27 5.17 6.69 -0.47
N GLY A 28 6.11 6.74 -1.40
CA GLY A 28 7.51 7.02 -1.11
C GLY A 28 7.83 8.51 -1.03
N SER A 29 9.05 8.81 -0.61
CA SER A 29 9.58 10.18 -0.62
C SER A 29 9.66 10.72 -2.07
N PRO A 30 9.53 12.02 -2.27
CA PRO A 30 9.92 12.64 -3.53
C PRO A 30 11.37 12.28 -3.89
N ARG A 31 11.65 12.21 -5.17
CA ARG A 31 13.01 11.92 -5.65
C ARG A 31 13.91 13.13 -5.39
N PHE A 32 14.64 13.11 -4.30
CA PHE A 32 15.53 14.20 -3.90
C PHE A 32 16.99 14.00 -4.33
N TYR A 33 17.33 12.79 -4.85
CA TYR A 33 18.61 12.54 -5.50
C TYR A 33 18.44 11.47 -6.59
N LEU A 34 19.32 11.49 -7.60
CA LEU A 34 19.14 10.74 -8.85
C LEU A 34 19.02 9.22 -8.68
N PRO A 35 19.84 8.54 -7.86
CA PRO A 35 19.75 7.09 -7.67
C PRO A 35 18.59 6.60 -6.81
N LEU A 36 17.77 7.49 -6.24
CA LEU A 36 16.66 7.06 -5.40
C LEU A 36 15.62 6.27 -6.19
N ASP A 37 15.38 5.03 -5.77
CA ASP A 37 14.26 4.23 -6.28
C ASP A 37 12.94 4.78 -5.73
N GLN A 38 12.17 5.41 -6.61
CA GLN A 38 10.91 6.05 -6.23
C GLN A 38 9.80 5.03 -6.07
N GLN A 39 9.26 4.95 -4.86
CA GLN A 39 8.14 4.09 -4.54
C GLN A 39 6.82 4.74 -4.94
N LEU A 40 6.00 4.01 -5.69
CA LEU A 40 4.67 4.47 -6.12
C LEU A 40 3.70 4.59 -4.95
N ALA A 41 2.61 5.33 -5.18
CA ALA A 41 1.54 5.46 -4.20
C ALA A 41 0.87 4.10 -3.90
N GLN A 42 0.89 3.70 -2.62
CA GLN A 42 0.30 2.47 -2.11
C GLN A 42 -0.24 2.69 -0.70
N SER A 43 -1.51 2.38 -0.46
CA SER A 43 -2.17 2.62 0.84
C SER A 43 -1.55 1.85 2.02
N ASN A 44 -0.86 0.74 1.74
CA ASN A 44 -0.18 -0.11 2.71
C ASN A 44 1.33 0.16 2.82
N PHE A 45 1.82 1.26 2.24
CA PHE A 45 3.23 1.63 2.23
C PHE A 45 3.48 2.89 3.06
N ALA A 46 4.64 2.94 3.70
CA ALA A 46 5.20 4.14 4.31
C ALA A 46 6.73 4.12 4.18
N GLN A 47 7.33 5.28 4.03
CA GLN A 47 8.78 5.45 3.97
C GLN A 47 9.20 6.57 4.90
N ALA A 48 10.25 6.32 5.69
CA ALA A 48 10.90 7.35 6.48
C ALA A 48 12.31 7.61 5.93
N VAL A 49 12.65 8.89 5.80
CA VAL A 49 14.01 9.34 5.49
C VAL A 49 14.58 9.97 6.74
N LEU A 50 15.71 9.47 7.20
CA LEU A 50 16.36 9.90 8.42
C LEU A 50 17.70 10.55 8.11
N VAL A 51 17.98 11.64 8.81
CA VAL A 51 19.30 12.26 8.89
C VAL A 51 19.87 11.95 10.27
N THR A 52 21.05 11.38 10.32
CA THR A 52 21.77 11.09 11.55
C THR A 52 22.89 12.09 11.80
N ARG A 53 23.30 12.25 13.04
CA ARG A 53 24.32 13.22 13.43
C ARG A 53 25.71 12.93 12.85
N GLY A 54 25.95 11.67 12.47
CA GLY A 54 27.20 11.24 11.87
C GLY A 54 27.08 9.84 11.28
N THR A 55 28.18 9.35 10.71
CA THR A 55 28.24 8.03 10.09
C THR A 55 28.28 6.89 11.11
N VAL A 56 28.85 7.13 12.29
CA VAL A 56 28.86 6.14 13.40
C VAL A 56 27.46 6.01 13.95
N GLU A 57 26.82 7.12 14.28
CA GLU A 57 25.44 7.17 14.78
C GLU A 57 24.47 6.55 13.77
N ARG A 58 24.72 6.70 12.48
CA ARG A 58 23.93 6.05 11.43
C ARG A 58 23.91 4.53 11.57
N GLU A 59 25.07 3.90 11.79
CA GLU A 59 25.14 2.44 11.93
C GLU A 59 24.49 1.98 13.24
N GLU A 60 24.65 2.74 14.31
CA GLU A 60 23.98 2.45 15.58
C GLU A 60 22.45 2.57 15.46
N VAL A 61 21.95 3.67 14.86
CA VAL A 61 20.52 3.85 14.58
C VAL A 61 20.00 2.72 13.70
N ARG A 62 20.74 2.36 12.65
CA ARG A 62 20.40 1.24 11.78
C ARG A 62 20.27 -0.07 12.53
N ALA A 63 21.22 -0.40 13.39
CA ALA A 63 21.18 -1.63 14.19
C ALA A 63 19.99 -1.65 15.15
N ARG A 64 19.71 -0.52 15.84
CA ARG A 64 18.54 -0.39 16.72
C ARG A 64 17.23 -0.56 15.95
N LEU A 65 17.11 0.05 14.77
CA LEU A 65 15.91 -0.07 13.95
C LEU A 65 15.72 -1.48 13.39
N LEU A 66 16.77 -2.18 12.98
CA LEU A 66 16.67 -3.58 12.57
C LEU A 66 16.11 -4.45 13.69
N ASN A 67 16.62 -4.26 14.90
CA ASN A 67 16.15 -4.98 16.09
C ASN A 67 14.68 -4.59 16.43
N LEU A 68 14.35 -3.30 16.36
CA LEU A 68 12.99 -2.80 16.58
C LEU A 68 11.99 -3.43 15.61
N PHE A 69 12.30 -3.47 14.32
CA PHE A 69 11.41 -4.08 13.33
C PHE A 69 11.25 -5.57 13.51
N ALA A 70 12.31 -6.27 13.94
CA ALA A 70 12.23 -7.69 14.18
C ALA A 70 11.35 -8.06 15.39
N ASN A 71 11.30 -7.21 16.44
CA ASN A 71 10.64 -7.53 17.70
C ASN A 71 9.32 -6.79 17.92
N ASP A 72 9.25 -5.49 17.55
CA ASP A 72 8.13 -4.63 17.92
C ASP A 72 7.16 -4.34 16.74
N PHE A 73 7.55 -4.74 15.52
CA PHE A 73 6.73 -4.58 14.32
C PHE A 73 6.61 -5.88 13.50
N PRO A 74 6.20 -7.00 14.12
CA PRO A 74 6.12 -8.29 13.43
C PRO A 74 5.09 -8.31 12.30
N GLU A 75 4.12 -7.39 12.33
CA GLU A 75 3.09 -7.21 11.31
C GLU A 75 3.58 -6.46 10.07
N LEU A 76 4.79 -5.89 10.10
CA LEU A 76 5.33 -5.09 9.02
C LEU A 76 6.50 -5.77 8.32
N ARG A 77 6.60 -5.53 7.03
CA ARG A 77 7.82 -5.78 6.26
C ARG A 77 8.67 -4.50 6.29
N GLY A 78 9.63 -4.45 7.20
CA GLY A 78 10.53 -3.31 7.34
C GLY A 78 11.83 -3.52 6.57
N ARG A 79 12.25 -2.52 5.80
CA ARG A 79 13.57 -2.47 5.18
C ARG A 79 14.30 -1.23 5.65
N ILE A 80 15.51 -1.41 6.15
CA ILE A 80 16.38 -0.33 6.60
C ILE A 80 17.64 -0.35 5.76
N SER A 81 17.77 0.62 4.87
CA SER A 81 18.89 0.75 3.93
C SER A 81 19.58 2.09 4.10
N ARG A 82 20.85 2.13 3.75
CA ARG A 82 21.54 3.40 3.51
C ARG A 82 21.07 3.99 2.19
N LEU A 83 21.21 5.29 2.02
CA LEU A 83 21.08 5.89 0.70
C LEU A 83 22.28 5.44 -0.15
N GLU A 84 21.99 4.80 -1.25
CA GLU A 84 23.02 4.23 -2.13
C GLU A 84 23.59 5.32 -3.05
N ASN A 85 24.90 5.31 -3.22
CA ASN A 85 25.59 6.22 -4.14
C ASN A 85 25.87 5.48 -5.46
N GLY A 86 24.86 5.36 -6.32
CA GLY A 86 24.92 4.61 -7.57
C GLY A 86 23.53 4.12 -7.98
N PRO A 87 23.41 3.30 -9.02
CA PRO A 87 22.13 2.72 -9.41
C PRO A 87 21.51 1.94 -8.25
N PRO A 88 20.19 2.05 -8.01
CA PRO A 88 19.55 1.34 -6.92
C PRO A 88 19.63 -0.18 -7.15
N VAL A 89 20.26 -0.89 -6.24
CA VAL A 89 20.46 -2.35 -6.35
C VAL A 89 19.25 -3.12 -5.81
N GLY A 90 18.42 -2.48 -5.01
CA GLY A 90 17.29 -3.14 -4.35
C GLY A 90 17.78 -4.21 -3.36
N PHE A 91 17.43 -5.48 -3.58
CA PHE A 91 17.98 -6.60 -2.82
C PHE A 91 19.21 -7.16 -3.53
N PRO A 92 20.36 -7.36 -2.84
CA PRO A 92 21.60 -7.79 -3.47
C PRO A 92 21.55 -9.22 -3.99
N VAL A 93 20.72 -10.08 -3.39
CA VAL A 93 20.50 -11.46 -3.84
C VAL A 93 19.06 -11.59 -4.30
N GLN A 94 18.87 -11.97 -5.57
CA GLN A 94 17.56 -12.10 -6.18
C GLN A 94 17.49 -13.39 -6.99
N PHE A 95 16.44 -14.19 -6.78
CA PHE A 95 16.12 -15.35 -7.59
C PHE A 95 14.83 -15.08 -8.36
N ARG A 96 14.88 -15.25 -9.68
CA ARG A 96 13.69 -15.17 -10.52
C ARG A 96 13.15 -16.56 -10.76
N VAL A 97 11.92 -16.80 -10.31
CA VAL A 97 11.16 -18.03 -10.60
C VAL A 97 10.11 -17.68 -11.64
N SER A 98 10.12 -18.38 -12.77
CA SER A 98 9.17 -18.13 -13.89
C SER A 98 8.61 -19.44 -14.41
N GLY A 99 7.42 -19.41 -15.00
CA GLY A 99 6.73 -20.54 -15.59
C GLY A 99 5.32 -20.17 -16.03
N ASP A 100 4.68 -21.06 -16.79
CA ASP A 100 3.36 -20.81 -17.39
C ASP A 100 2.21 -20.92 -16.38
N ASN A 101 2.42 -21.64 -15.28
CA ASN A 101 1.41 -21.84 -14.24
C ASN A 101 1.77 -21.04 -12.97
N ALA A 102 0.94 -20.06 -12.62
CA ALA A 102 1.17 -19.17 -11.50
C ALA A 102 1.22 -19.89 -10.13
N ASP A 103 0.45 -20.97 -9.94
CA ASP A 103 0.44 -21.71 -8.68
C ASP A 103 1.70 -22.53 -8.50
N ASN A 104 2.20 -23.14 -9.59
CA ASN A 104 3.50 -23.82 -9.59
C ASN A 104 4.64 -22.83 -9.31
N VAL A 105 4.63 -21.66 -9.95
CA VAL A 105 5.62 -20.60 -9.71
C VAL A 105 5.62 -20.22 -8.24
N ARG A 106 4.46 -19.98 -7.63
CA ARG A 106 4.36 -19.64 -6.19
C ARG A 106 4.86 -20.77 -5.30
N THR A 107 4.57 -22.00 -5.64
CA THR A 107 5.01 -23.17 -4.85
C THR A 107 6.52 -23.28 -4.87
N ILE A 108 7.13 -23.20 -6.04
CA ILE A 108 8.58 -23.26 -6.20
C ILE A 108 9.25 -22.07 -5.52
N ALA A 109 8.71 -20.86 -5.69
CA ALA A 109 9.22 -19.66 -5.04
C ALA A 109 9.23 -19.76 -3.50
N ARG A 110 8.15 -20.36 -2.92
CA ARG A 110 8.10 -20.60 -1.46
C ARG A 110 9.16 -21.61 -1.01
N GLU A 111 9.45 -22.61 -1.82
CA GLU A 111 10.50 -23.56 -1.52
C GLU A 111 11.89 -22.93 -1.57
N VAL A 112 12.18 -22.16 -2.60
CA VAL A 112 13.41 -21.37 -2.68
C VAL A 112 13.55 -20.44 -1.46
N ALA A 113 12.47 -19.72 -1.11
CA ALA A 113 12.49 -18.84 0.06
C ALA A 113 12.69 -19.60 1.38
N ARG A 114 12.17 -20.82 1.50
CA ARG A 114 12.40 -21.69 2.67
C ARG A 114 13.88 -22.07 2.79
N LEU A 115 14.50 -22.44 1.69
CA LEU A 115 15.94 -22.74 1.65
C LEU A 115 16.80 -21.52 2.02
N MET A 116 16.46 -20.36 1.45
CA MET A 116 17.15 -19.11 1.77
C MET A 116 17.03 -18.74 3.26
N ARG A 117 15.84 -18.91 3.86
CA ARG A 117 15.63 -18.61 5.29
C ARG A 117 16.34 -19.59 6.22
N ALA A 118 16.66 -20.79 5.74
CA ALA A 118 17.42 -21.78 6.50
C ALA A 118 18.92 -21.46 6.57
N ASP A 119 19.41 -20.57 5.70
CA ASP A 119 20.78 -20.12 5.68
C ASP A 119 20.96 -18.99 6.70
N PRO A 120 21.90 -19.12 7.67
CA PRO A 120 22.11 -18.12 8.72
C PRO A 120 22.64 -16.78 8.20
N ASP A 121 23.27 -16.75 7.05
CA ASP A 121 23.81 -15.54 6.44
C ASP A 121 22.76 -14.78 5.60
N THR A 122 21.60 -15.39 5.40
CA THR A 122 20.52 -14.79 4.60
C THR A 122 19.48 -14.12 5.50
N GLN A 123 19.24 -12.85 5.29
CA GLN A 123 18.28 -12.06 6.05
C GLN A 123 17.22 -11.41 5.13
N GLN A 124 16.03 -11.10 5.68
CA GLN A 124 14.97 -10.36 5.00
C GLN A 124 14.49 -11.00 3.68
N VAL A 125 14.33 -12.32 3.65
CA VAL A 125 13.83 -13.03 2.47
C VAL A 125 12.37 -12.63 2.19
N GLN A 126 12.13 -11.99 1.05
CA GLN A 126 10.83 -11.46 0.64
C GLN A 126 10.47 -11.92 -0.78
N PHE A 127 9.20 -11.88 -1.10
CA PHE A 127 8.71 -12.08 -2.45
C PHE A 127 8.41 -10.73 -3.10
N ASP A 128 8.60 -10.65 -4.40
CA ASP A 128 8.16 -9.54 -5.23
C ASP A 128 6.64 -9.56 -5.42
N TRP A 129 6.05 -10.75 -5.42
CA TRP A 129 4.60 -10.92 -5.39
C TRP A 129 4.09 -10.89 -3.96
N ASP A 130 3.25 -9.90 -3.68
CA ASP A 130 2.56 -9.77 -2.40
C ASP A 130 1.54 -10.90 -2.17
N GLU A 131 1.07 -11.02 -0.91
CA GLU A 131 0.02 -11.96 -0.55
C GLU A 131 -1.26 -11.68 -1.36
N PRO A 132 -1.99 -12.74 -1.78
CA PRO A 132 -3.27 -12.57 -2.46
C PRO A 132 -4.24 -11.75 -1.61
N SER A 133 -4.79 -10.68 -2.18
CA SER A 133 -5.84 -9.91 -1.53
C SER A 133 -7.22 -10.46 -1.86
N LYS A 134 -8.14 -10.35 -0.91
CA LYS A 134 -9.54 -10.68 -1.16
C LYS A 134 -10.16 -9.66 -2.10
N VAL A 135 -10.82 -10.13 -3.15
CA VAL A 135 -11.54 -9.31 -4.11
C VAL A 135 -13.02 -9.69 -4.13
N ILE A 136 -13.89 -8.72 -4.32
CA ILE A 136 -15.32 -8.96 -4.54
C ILE A 136 -15.55 -8.88 -6.05
N LYS A 137 -15.98 -10.01 -6.63
CA LYS A 137 -16.38 -10.05 -8.03
C LYS A 137 -17.87 -9.82 -8.15
N VAL A 138 -18.26 -8.72 -8.76
CA VAL A 138 -19.67 -8.41 -9.01
C VAL A 138 -20.09 -9.11 -10.30
N MET A 139 -21.08 -9.99 -10.20
CA MET A 139 -21.69 -10.69 -11.34
C MET A 139 -23.00 -10.00 -11.70
N ILE A 140 -23.04 -9.37 -12.87
CA ILE A 140 -24.19 -8.59 -13.31
C ILE A 140 -25.16 -9.47 -14.10
N ASP A 141 -26.43 -9.53 -13.65
CA ASP A 141 -27.51 -10.10 -14.45
C ASP A 141 -27.88 -9.09 -15.54
N GLN A 142 -27.39 -9.36 -16.75
CA GLN A 142 -27.57 -8.45 -17.90
C GLN A 142 -29.03 -8.31 -18.32
N ASN A 143 -29.86 -9.32 -18.08
CA ASN A 143 -31.30 -9.26 -18.45
C ASN A 143 -32.05 -8.35 -17.48
N LYS A 144 -31.82 -8.51 -16.18
CA LYS A 144 -32.38 -7.59 -15.16
C LYS A 144 -31.90 -6.15 -15.36
N ALA A 145 -30.59 -5.97 -15.59
CA ALA A 145 -30.01 -4.64 -15.82
C ALA A 145 -30.66 -3.94 -17.01
N ARG A 146 -30.87 -4.68 -18.13
CA ARG A 146 -31.51 -4.13 -19.34
C ARG A 146 -32.96 -3.72 -19.07
N VAL A 147 -33.75 -4.52 -18.36
CA VAL A 147 -35.13 -4.20 -17.98
C VAL A 147 -35.19 -2.95 -17.12
N LEU A 148 -34.22 -2.75 -16.24
CA LEU A 148 -34.08 -1.57 -15.36
C LEU A 148 -33.48 -0.36 -16.05
N GLY A 149 -33.08 -0.48 -17.32
CA GLY A 149 -32.39 0.57 -18.06
C GLY A 149 -31.00 0.90 -17.55
N LEU A 150 -30.33 -0.05 -16.89
CA LEU A 150 -28.99 0.09 -16.35
C LEU A 150 -27.97 -0.59 -17.26
N THR A 151 -26.83 0.07 -17.46
CA THR A 151 -25.67 -0.51 -18.14
C THR A 151 -24.64 -0.98 -17.11
N SER A 152 -23.73 -1.85 -17.55
CA SER A 152 -22.59 -2.26 -16.71
C SER A 152 -21.71 -1.06 -16.33
N GLN A 153 -21.65 -0.05 -17.19
CA GLN A 153 -20.92 1.19 -16.93
C GLN A 153 -21.59 2.03 -15.82
N ASP A 154 -22.93 2.17 -15.85
CA ASP A 154 -23.67 2.89 -14.81
C ASP A 154 -23.43 2.23 -13.44
N LEU A 155 -23.46 0.89 -13.39
CA LEU A 155 -23.17 0.14 -12.18
C LEU A 155 -21.73 0.31 -11.70
N ALA A 156 -20.75 0.23 -12.60
CA ALA A 156 -19.35 0.41 -12.26
C ALA A 156 -19.07 1.81 -11.73
N GLN A 157 -19.67 2.84 -12.36
CA GLN A 157 -19.53 4.22 -11.92
C GLN A 157 -20.19 4.47 -10.57
N PHE A 158 -21.38 3.91 -10.34
CA PHE A 158 -22.05 3.99 -9.06
C PHE A 158 -21.25 3.35 -7.94
N LEU A 159 -20.74 2.14 -8.14
CA LEU A 159 -19.89 1.45 -7.17
C LEU A 159 -18.58 2.19 -6.92
N ASN A 160 -17.95 2.74 -7.96
CA ASN A 160 -16.76 3.55 -7.80
C ASN A 160 -17.04 4.80 -6.94
N ASN A 161 -18.13 5.49 -7.18
CA ASN A 161 -18.53 6.67 -6.40
C ASN A 161 -18.76 6.29 -4.93
N ALA A 162 -19.46 5.20 -4.68
CA ALA A 162 -19.78 4.75 -3.32
C ALA A 162 -18.55 4.29 -2.53
N LEU A 163 -17.64 3.56 -3.17
CA LEU A 163 -16.51 2.89 -2.51
C LEU A 163 -15.21 3.70 -2.55
N SER A 164 -14.79 4.14 -3.74
CA SER A 164 -13.53 4.86 -3.96
C SER A 164 -13.71 6.37 -3.83
N GLY A 165 -14.82 6.85 -4.32
CA GLY A 165 -15.16 8.25 -4.41
C GLY A 165 -14.93 8.84 -5.80
N THR A 166 -15.57 9.98 -6.03
CA THR A 166 -15.44 10.77 -7.26
C THR A 166 -15.06 12.19 -6.91
N SER A 167 -14.11 12.73 -7.64
CA SER A 167 -13.76 14.14 -7.57
C SER A 167 -14.95 14.99 -8.02
N VAL A 168 -15.45 15.84 -7.12
CA VAL A 168 -16.59 16.72 -7.37
C VAL A 168 -16.10 18.08 -7.85
N THR A 169 -15.02 18.58 -7.23
CA THR A 169 -14.43 19.88 -7.54
C THR A 169 -13.05 19.99 -6.90
N TYR A 170 -12.38 21.09 -7.17
CA TYR A 170 -11.12 21.44 -6.55
C TYR A 170 -11.27 22.76 -5.80
N TYR A 171 -10.79 22.78 -4.57
CA TYR A 171 -10.68 23.99 -3.77
C TYR A 171 -9.23 24.50 -3.83
N ARG A 172 -9.05 25.79 -4.16
CA ARG A 172 -7.75 26.40 -4.21
C ARG A 172 -7.49 27.19 -2.92
N GLU A 173 -6.41 26.85 -2.23
CA GLU A 173 -5.94 27.55 -1.06
C GLU A 173 -4.47 27.96 -1.30
N ALA A 174 -4.27 29.25 -1.54
CA ALA A 174 -2.98 29.83 -1.94
C ALA A 174 -2.36 29.11 -3.16
N ASP A 175 -1.26 28.40 -2.98
CA ASP A 175 -0.55 27.60 -4.00
C ASP A 175 -1.04 26.14 -4.10
N LYS A 176 -1.95 25.73 -3.21
CA LYS A 176 -2.46 24.35 -3.15
C LYS A 176 -3.78 24.19 -3.89
N LEU A 177 -3.87 23.13 -4.67
CA LEU A 177 -5.10 22.66 -5.27
C LEU A 177 -5.58 21.43 -4.51
N ILE A 178 -6.63 21.60 -3.71
CA ILE A 178 -7.18 20.55 -2.84
C ILE A 178 -8.37 19.92 -3.53
N GLU A 179 -8.26 18.62 -3.79
CA GLU A 179 -9.33 17.84 -4.40
C GLU A 179 -10.46 17.57 -3.39
N VAL A 180 -11.69 17.90 -3.78
CA VAL A 180 -12.89 17.59 -2.99
C VAL A 180 -13.52 16.32 -3.54
N VAL A 181 -13.45 15.25 -2.75
CA VAL A 181 -13.93 13.91 -3.14
C VAL A 181 -15.21 13.57 -2.38
N SER A 182 -16.27 13.22 -3.11
CA SER A 182 -17.50 12.66 -2.55
C SER A 182 -17.44 11.14 -2.55
N ARG A 183 -17.70 10.49 -1.41
CA ARG A 183 -17.74 9.03 -1.27
C ARG A 183 -18.63 8.62 -0.09
N GLY A 184 -18.99 7.34 -0.04
CA GLY A 184 -19.71 6.78 1.11
C GLY A 184 -18.97 6.95 2.44
N ALA A 185 -19.66 6.96 3.55
CA ALA A 185 -19.09 7.10 4.89
C ALA A 185 -18.08 5.97 5.19
N ALA A 186 -17.04 6.27 5.97
CA ALA A 186 -15.93 5.33 6.19
C ALA A 186 -16.36 4.05 6.91
N ASP A 187 -17.25 4.18 7.89
CA ASP A 187 -17.82 3.07 8.66
C ASP A 187 -18.75 2.17 7.83
N GLU A 188 -19.49 2.77 6.90
CA GLU A 188 -20.34 2.04 5.95
C GLU A 188 -19.48 1.23 4.97
N ARG A 189 -18.49 1.85 4.34
CA ARG A 189 -17.60 1.20 3.38
C ARG A 189 -16.76 0.07 3.97
N ALA A 190 -16.50 0.10 5.29
CA ALA A 190 -15.78 -0.97 5.99
C ALA A 190 -16.61 -2.24 6.17
N ARG A 191 -17.93 -2.18 5.97
CA ARG A 191 -18.84 -3.32 6.16
C ARG A 191 -19.21 -3.95 4.82
N MET A 192 -19.09 -5.28 4.73
CA MET A 192 -19.47 -6.04 3.54
C MET A 192 -20.99 -5.96 3.27
N SER A 193 -21.81 -5.79 4.32
CA SER A 193 -23.26 -5.60 4.21
C SER A 193 -23.63 -4.34 3.44
N PHE A 194 -22.81 -3.28 3.52
CA PHE A 194 -23.01 -2.04 2.79
C PHE A 194 -23.27 -2.26 1.29
N LEU A 195 -22.51 -3.17 0.65
CA LEU A 195 -22.71 -3.49 -0.76
C LEU A 195 -24.09 -4.09 -1.06
N LYS A 196 -24.65 -4.85 -0.11
CA LYS A 196 -25.98 -5.47 -0.27
C LYS A 196 -27.10 -4.44 -0.10
N ASP A 197 -26.86 -3.44 0.74
CA ASP A 197 -27.82 -2.39 1.08
C ASP A 197 -27.81 -1.24 0.08
N LEU A 198 -26.81 -1.20 -0.83
CA LEU A 198 -26.75 -0.18 -1.87
C LEU A 198 -27.93 -0.27 -2.83
N ALA A 199 -28.57 0.86 -3.04
CA ALA A 199 -29.65 1.00 -4.01
C ALA A 199 -29.20 1.93 -5.15
N ILE A 200 -29.24 1.42 -6.37
CA ILE A 200 -28.84 2.14 -7.58
C ILE A 200 -30.02 2.92 -8.13
N PRO A 201 -29.89 4.22 -8.40
CA PRO A 201 -30.91 4.99 -9.07
C PRO A 201 -31.03 4.54 -10.53
N THR A 202 -32.22 4.16 -10.94
CA THR A 202 -32.54 3.85 -12.34
C THR A 202 -32.92 5.11 -13.10
N ARG A 203 -32.90 5.06 -14.44
CA ARG A 203 -33.35 6.18 -15.28
C ARG A 203 -34.80 6.55 -15.04
N GLY A 204 -35.63 5.63 -14.53
CA GLY A 204 -37.03 5.88 -14.17
C GLY A 204 -37.21 6.53 -12.78
N GLY A 205 -36.14 6.94 -12.10
CA GLY A 205 -36.19 7.61 -10.80
C GLY A 205 -36.43 6.68 -9.61
N ARG A 206 -36.54 5.37 -9.83
CA ARG A 206 -36.61 4.37 -8.74
C ARG A 206 -35.22 3.90 -8.36
N ALA A 207 -34.97 3.74 -7.05
CA ALA A 207 -33.77 3.09 -6.56
C ALA A 207 -34.02 1.57 -6.45
N VAL A 208 -33.10 0.76 -6.96
CA VAL A 208 -33.19 -0.70 -6.98
C VAL A 208 -31.99 -1.28 -6.22
N PRO A 209 -32.19 -2.25 -5.28
CA PRO A 209 -31.09 -2.90 -4.63
C PRO A 209 -30.13 -3.58 -5.62
N ILE A 210 -28.84 -3.62 -5.27
CA ILE A 210 -27.80 -4.27 -6.09
C ILE A 210 -27.94 -5.79 -6.11
N THR A 211 -28.56 -6.36 -5.10
CA THR A 211 -28.78 -7.83 -4.93
C THR A 211 -30.18 -8.28 -5.27
#